data_3133cec9d8ed4ec0d2116566c7303a57
#
_entry.id   3133cec9d8ed4ec0d2116566c7303a57
#
_cell.length_a   1.000
_cell.length_b   1.000
_cell.length_c   1.000
_cell.angle_alpha   90.00
_cell.angle_beta   90.00
_cell.angle_gamma   90.00
#
_symmetry.space_group_name_H-M   'P 1'
#
loop_
_entity.id
_entity.type
_entity.pdbx_description
1 polymer ?
#
loop_
_entity_poly.entity_id
_entity_poly.type
_entity_poly.pdbx_seq_one_letter_code
_entity_poly.pdbx_strand_id
1 'polypeptide(L)'
;MTWLDIGALDDIPRRGARLVKTAHGCVAVFRTHDDRVFALDDRCPHKGGPLSEGIVHGDAVTCPLHGMVIGLGDGLARGADQGAVNTYPARIEAGRILLDAAR
;
A
#
# COMPACT_ATOMS: atom_id res chain seq x y z
N MET A 1 -20.05 1.22 2.57
CA MET A 1 -18.69 0.66 2.52
C MET A 1 -18.73 -0.61 1.69
N THR A 2 -17.93 -0.66 0.63
CA THR A 2 -17.93 -1.78 -0.30
C THR A 2 -16.59 -2.50 -0.26
N TRP A 3 -16.60 -3.74 0.21
CA TRP A 3 -15.39 -4.55 0.28
C TRP A 3 -15.26 -5.39 -0.97
N LEU A 4 -14.12 -5.26 -1.65
CA LEU A 4 -13.78 -6.05 -2.83
C LEU A 4 -12.76 -7.11 -2.45
N ASP A 5 -13.03 -8.35 -2.82
CA ASP A 5 -12.06 -9.43 -2.67
C ASP A 5 -11.05 -9.30 -3.82
N ILE A 6 -9.82 -8.97 -3.50
CA ILE A 6 -8.78 -8.74 -4.51
C ILE A 6 -7.81 -9.91 -4.66
N GLY A 7 -8.07 -11.01 -3.98
CA GLY A 7 -7.26 -12.21 -4.10
C GLY A 7 -6.88 -12.79 -2.75
N ALA A 8 -6.10 -13.86 -2.80
CA ALA A 8 -5.60 -14.52 -1.60
C ALA A 8 -4.39 -13.75 -1.05
N LEU A 9 -4.21 -13.83 0.27
CA LEU A 9 -3.02 -13.25 0.91
C LEU A 9 -1.74 -13.81 0.26
N ASP A 10 -1.73 -15.10 -0.07
CA ASP A 10 -0.55 -15.73 -0.65
C ASP A 10 -0.28 -15.33 -2.10
N ASP A 11 -1.19 -14.60 -2.73
CA ASP A 11 -0.93 -14.04 -4.06
C ASP A 11 0.08 -12.88 -4.01
N ILE A 12 0.32 -12.33 -2.82
CA ILE A 12 1.32 -11.28 -2.62
C ILE A 12 2.45 -11.88 -1.78
N PRO A 13 3.70 -11.87 -2.26
CA PRO A 13 4.81 -12.34 -1.42
C PRO A 13 4.99 -11.41 -0.22
N ARG A 14 5.55 -11.92 0.86
CA ARG A 14 5.88 -11.09 2.01
C ARG A 14 6.81 -9.97 1.57
N ARG A 15 6.56 -8.75 2.06
CA ARG A 15 7.22 -7.50 1.65
C ARG A 15 6.96 -7.13 0.21
N GLY A 16 5.96 -7.75 -0.42
CA GLY A 16 5.56 -7.44 -1.77
C GLY A 16 4.33 -6.57 -1.82
N ALA A 17 3.88 -6.31 -3.05
CA ALA A 17 2.71 -5.50 -3.31
C ALA A 17 1.98 -5.99 -4.54
N ARG A 18 0.70 -5.63 -4.62
CA ARG A 18 -0.14 -5.89 -5.78
C ARG A 18 -0.85 -4.59 -6.16
N LEU A 19 -0.93 -4.32 -7.45
CA LEU A 19 -1.69 -3.18 -7.95
C LEU A 19 -3.13 -3.55 -8.19
N VAL A 20 -4.02 -2.65 -7.77
CA VAL A 20 -5.46 -2.77 -8.02
C VAL A 20 -5.91 -1.48 -8.71
N LYS A 21 -6.49 -1.61 -9.89
CA LYS A 21 -7.05 -0.45 -10.59
C LYS A 21 -8.42 -0.11 -10.02
N THR A 22 -8.60 1.15 -9.68
CA THR A 22 -9.87 1.64 -9.15
C THR A 22 -10.34 2.84 -9.97
N ALA A 23 -11.54 3.33 -9.67
CA ALA A 23 -12.06 4.53 -10.31
C ALA A 23 -11.20 5.77 -10.01
N HIS A 24 -10.41 5.73 -8.94
CA HIS A 24 -9.56 6.85 -8.51
C HIS A 24 -8.10 6.68 -8.90
N GLY A 25 -7.76 5.65 -9.67
CA GLY A 25 -6.40 5.35 -10.07
C GLY A 25 -5.90 4.04 -9.49
N CYS A 26 -4.60 3.83 -9.53
CA CYS A 26 -4.00 2.59 -9.04
C CYS A 26 -3.79 2.66 -7.53
N VAL A 27 -4.20 1.61 -6.85
CA VAL A 27 -3.97 1.41 -5.42
C VAL A 27 -2.97 0.27 -5.26
N ALA A 28 -1.93 0.49 -4.46
CA ALA A 28 -0.97 -0.55 -4.12
C ALA A 28 -1.39 -1.21 -2.81
N VAL A 29 -1.52 -2.52 -2.82
CA VAL A 29 -1.82 -3.29 -1.63
C VAL A 29 -0.55 -4.01 -1.22
N PHE A 30 -0.06 -3.70 -0.02
CA PHE A 30 1.20 -4.21 0.50
C PHE A 30 0.96 -5.31 1.52
N ARG A 31 1.84 -6.31 1.51
CA ARG A 31 1.90 -7.33 2.56
C ARG A 31 3.20 -7.16 3.33
N THR A 32 3.10 -7.01 4.65
CA THR A 32 4.28 -6.92 5.51
C THR A 32 4.87 -8.30 5.79
N HIS A 33 6.05 -8.35 6.41
CA HIS A 33 6.68 -9.61 6.77
C HIS A 33 5.89 -10.40 7.81
N ASP A 34 5.06 -9.72 8.60
CA ASP A 34 4.22 -10.34 9.63
C ASP A 34 2.76 -10.48 9.19
N ASP A 35 2.53 -10.51 7.88
CA ASP A 35 1.23 -10.81 7.26
C ASP A 35 0.13 -9.80 7.55
N ARG A 36 0.50 -8.53 7.75
CA ARG A 36 -0.45 -7.43 7.72
C ARG A 36 -0.58 -6.89 6.32
N VAL A 37 -1.74 -6.33 5.99
CA VAL A 37 -1.97 -5.72 4.67
C VAL A 37 -2.35 -4.26 4.83
N PHE A 38 -1.86 -3.44 3.90
CA PHE A 38 -2.15 -2.01 3.86
C PHE A 38 -2.34 -1.59 2.41
N ALA A 39 -3.18 -0.59 2.18
CA ALA A 39 -3.45 -0.10 0.84
C ALA A 39 -3.24 1.40 0.77
N LEU A 40 -2.45 1.83 -0.20
CA LEU A 40 -2.13 3.23 -0.46
C LEU A 40 -2.30 3.52 -1.94
N ASP A 41 -2.47 4.82 -2.28
CA ASP A 41 -2.27 5.22 -3.67
C ASP A 41 -0.89 4.78 -4.13
N ASP A 42 -0.80 4.22 -5.33
CA ASP A 42 0.49 3.80 -5.90
C ASP A 42 1.23 5.00 -6.48
N ARG A 43 1.51 5.97 -5.61
CA ARG A 43 2.12 7.21 -6.04
C ARG A 43 2.86 7.88 -4.88
N CYS A 44 4.16 8.02 -5.03
CA CYS A 44 4.97 8.74 -4.05
C CYS A 44 4.58 10.23 -4.05
N PRO A 45 4.35 10.85 -2.90
CA PRO A 45 3.95 12.26 -2.85
C PRO A 45 5.00 13.22 -3.37
N HIS A 46 6.27 12.80 -3.41
CA HIS A 46 7.36 13.67 -3.86
C HIS A 46 7.45 13.76 -5.38
N LYS A 47 7.55 12.63 -6.08
CA LYS A 47 7.78 12.61 -7.53
C LYS A 47 6.82 11.69 -8.28
N GLY A 48 5.80 11.17 -7.62
CA GLY A 48 4.84 10.28 -8.26
C GLY A 48 5.36 8.90 -8.60
N GLY A 49 6.48 8.48 -8.00
CA GLY A 49 7.04 7.16 -8.24
C GLY A 49 6.11 6.04 -7.74
N PRO A 50 6.19 4.85 -8.36
CA PRO A 50 5.31 3.74 -7.98
C PRO A 50 5.75 3.13 -6.66
N LEU A 51 4.98 3.38 -5.60
CA LEU A 51 5.28 2.84 -4.27
C LEU A 51 5.24 1.31 -4.27
N SER A 52 4.45 0.70 -5.15
CA SER A 52 4.38 -0.76 -5.28
C SER A 52 5.72 -1.40 -5.65
N GLU A 53 6.63 -0.64 -6.25
CA GLU A 53 7.98 -1.13 -6.59
C GLU A 53 9.01 -0.78 -5.53
N GLY A 54 8.59 -0.17 -4.43
CA GLY A 54 9.46 0.18 -3.32
C GLY A 54 9.78 -1.00 -2.42
N ILE A 55 10.59 -0.72 -1.42
CA ILE A 55 11.02 -1.73 -0.44
C ILE A 55 10.16 -1.63 0.80
N VAL A 56 9.43 -2.70 1.10
CA VAL A 56 8.63 -2.79 2.33
C VAL A 56 9.54 -3.24 3.48
N HIS A 57 9.50 -2.49 4.57
CA HIS A 57 10.26 -2.81 5.77
C HIS A 57 9.42 -2.42 7.00
N GLY A 58 9.18 -3.40 7.89
CA GLY A 58 8.28 -3.18 9.01
C GLY A 58 6.89 -2.78 8.52
N ASP A 59 6.41 -1.61 8.96
CA ASP A 59 5.12 -1.05 8.56
C ASP A 59 5.29 0.17 7.64
N ALA A 60 6.36 0.20 6.85
CA ALA A 60 6.69 1.31 5.97
C ALA A 60 7.14 0.80 4.60
N VAL A 61 7.14 1.71 3.62
CA VAL A 61 7.68 1.45 2.28
C VAL A 61 8.64 2.59 1.90
N THR A 62 9.77 2.25 1.30
CA THR A 62 10.72 3.22 0.77
C THR A 62 10.49 3.39 -0.72
N CYS A 63 10.21 4.61 -1.15
CA CYS A 63 10.00 4.95 -2.55
C CYS A 63 11.26 4.65 -3.37
N PRO A 64 11.12 3.99 -4.54
CA PRO A 64 12.31 3.61 -5.33
C PRO A 64 13.03 4.79 -5.97
N LEU A 65 12.38 5.96 -6.11
CA LEU A 65 13.00 7.09 -6.81
C LEU A 65 13.97 7.88 -5.93
N HIS A 66 13.53 8.28 -4.72
CA HIS A 66 14.35 9.18 -3.88
C HIS A 66 14.47 8.69 -2.45
N GLY A 67 14.09 7.48 -2.17
CA GLY A 67 14.25 6.91 -0.84
C GLY A 67 13.31 7.49 0.23
N MET A 68 12.26 8.21 -0.16
CA MET A 68 11.28 8.70 0.80
C MET A 68 10.58 7.53 1.46
N VAL A 69 10.53 7.54 2.79
CA VAL A 69 9.90 6.48 3.57
C VAL A 69 8.47 6.90 3.92
N ILE A 70 7.52 6.06 3.57
CA ILE A 70 6.09 6.31 3.80
C ILE A 70 5.55 5.26 4.76
N GLY A 71 4.86 5.70 5.82
CA GLY A 71 4.18 4.78 6.71
C GLY A 71 2.99 4.13 6.02
N LEU A 72 2.88 2.81 6.10
CA LEU A 72 1.81 2.08 5.42
C LEU A 72 0.44 2.31 6.07
N GLY A 73 0.42 2.48 7.39
CA GLY A 73 -0.84 2.64 8.12
C GLY A 73 -1.43 4.03 8.00
N ASP A 74 -0.61 5.07 7.93
CA ASP A 74 -1.06 6.46 7.93
C ASP A 74 -0.81 7.19 6.61
N GLY A 75 0.02 6.64 5.71
CA GLY A 75 0.35 7.26 4.44
C GLY A 75 1.24 8.48 4.55
N LEU A 76 1.87 8.71 5.70
CA LEU A 76 2.65 9.91 5.94
C LEU A 76 4.14 9.65 5.70
N ALA A 77 4.81 10.65 5.08
CA ALA A 77 6.25 10.61 4.95
C ALA A 77 6.91 10.70 6.33
N ARG A 78 7.98 9.94 6.51
CA ARG A 78 8.71 9.86 7.78
C ARG A 78 10.03 10.62 7.69
N GLY A 79 10.55 10.98 8.88
CA GLY A 79 11.81 11.70 8.98
C GLY A 79 11.65 13.17 8.63
N ALA A 80 12.63 13.71 7.91
CA ALA A 80 12.63 15.10 7.51
C ALA A 80 11.76 15.41 6.29
N ASP A 81 11.29 14.38 5.59
CA ASP A 81 10.44 14.54 4.41
C ASP A 81 9.03 14.91 4.79
N GLN A 82 8.35 15.60 3.87
CA GLN A 82 6.95 15.96 4.04
C GLN A 82 6.15 15.42 2.89
N GLY A 83 4.92 15.05 3.18
CA GLY A 83 3.99 14.55 2.17
C GLY A 83 3.12 13.45 2.72
N ALA A 84 2.06 13.17 2.00
CA ALA A 84 1.11 12.14 2.37
C ALA A 84 0.50 11.52 1.12
N VAL A 85 0.12 10.25 1.23
CA VAL A 85 -0.67 9.57 0.21
C VAL A 85 -1.97 9.11 0.85
N ASN A 86 -3.00 8.96 0.03
CA ASN A 86 -4.26 8.43 0.52
C ASN A 86 -4.11 6.97 0.91
N THR A 87 -4.74 6.61 2.02
CA THR A 87 -4.84 5.22 2.48
C THR A 87 -6.25 4.71 2.25
N TYR A 88 -6.37 3.41 2.10
CA TYR A 88 -7.65 2.74 1.90
C TYR A 88 -7.78 1.61 2.91
N PRO A 89 -8.98 1.36 3.44
CA PRO A 89 -9.16 0.22 4.33
C PRO A 89 -8.86 -1.09 3.62
N ALA A 90 -8.08 -1.93 4.25
CA ALA A 90 -7.77 -3.28 3.77
C ALA A 90 -7.73 -4.22 4.97
N ARG A 91 -8.20 -5.45 4.76
CA ARG A 91 -8.21 -6.43 5.83
C ARG A 91 -8.10 -7.85 5.26
N ILE A 92 -7.78 -8.78 6.13
CA ILE A 92 -7.67 -10.19 5.80
C ILE A 92 -8.84 -10.93 6.44
N GLU A 93 -9.58 -11.70 5.63
CA GLU A 93 -10.63 -12.59 6.13
C GLU A 93 -10.51 -13.94 5.43
N ALA A 94 -10.41 -15.01 6.21
CA ALA A 94 -10.32 -16.38 5.70
C ALA A 94 -9.22 -16.53 4.63
N GLY A 95 -8.07 -15.89 4.84
CA GLY A 95 -6.94 -15.94 3.91
C GLY A 95 -7.12 -15.10 2.65
N ARG A 96 -8.19 -14.31 2.55
CA ARG A 96 -8.46 -13.42 1.41
C ARG A 96 -8.23 -11.97 1.81
N ILE A 97 -7.81 -11.16 0.86
CA ILE A 97 -7.61 -9.72 1.08
C ILE A 97 -8.85 -8.99 0.59
N LEU A 98 -9.43 -8.19 1.47
CA LEU A 98 -10.57 -7.33 1.15
C LEU A 98 -10.11 -5.89 1.16
N LEU A 99 -10.49 -5.16 0.11
CA LEU A 99 -10.13 -3.75 -0.08
C LEU A 99 -11.39 -2.92 -0.25
N ASP A 100 -11.46 -1.81 0.49
CA ASP A 100 -12.50 -0.80 0.28
C ASP A 100 -11.85 0.41 -0.38
N ALA A 101 -11.99 0.52 -1.70
CA ALA A 101 -11.43 1.63 -2.48
C ALA A 101 -12.47 2.70 -2.79
N ALA A 102 -13.63 2.63 -2.18
CA ALA A 102 -14.69 3.63 -2.36
C ALA A 102 -14.42 4.83 -1.46
N ARG A 103 -13.91 5.90 -2.05
CA ARG A 103 -13.60 7.15 -1.32
C ARG A 103 -14.19 8.33 -2.01
#